data_6a8f1d062730f4edc22d624358979ebd
#
_entry.id   6a8f1d062730f4edc22d624358979ebd
#
_cell.length_a   1.000
_cell.length_b   1.000
_cell.length_c   1.000
_cell.angle_alpha   90.00
_cell.angle_beta   90.00
_cell.angle_gamma   90.00
#
_symmetry.space_group_name_H-M   'P 1'
#
loop_
_entity.id
_entity.type
_entity.pdbx_description
1 polymer ?
#
loop_
_entity_poly.entity_id
_entity_poly.type
_entity_poly.pdbx_seq_one_letter_code
_entity_poly.pdbx_strand_id
1 'polypeptide(L)'
;TLNSAIPGDPRDTTTPLAMAQTLKNLTLGKALAETQRAQLVTWLKGNTTGSASIRAGMPKSWGVGDKTGSGDYGTTNDIAVIWPE
;
A
#
# COMPACT_ATOMS: atom_id res chain seq x y z
N THR A 1 1.99 21.02 0.17
CA THR A 1 0.83 20.82 -0.68
C THR A 1 0.72 19.36 -1.08
N LEU A 2 -0.44 18.98 -1.58
CA LEU A 2 -0.66 17.63 -2.08
C LEU A 2 0.37 17.30 -3.16
N ASN A 3 0.97 16.12 -3.07
CA ASN A 3 2.01 15.61 -3.96
C ASN A 3 3.39 16.29 -3.81
N SER A 4 3.56 17.18 -2.85
CA SER A 4 4.89 17.71 -2.54
C SER A 4 5.82 16.59 -2.09
N ALA A 5 7.02 16.54 -2.65
CA ALA A 5 8.03 15.53 -2.33
C ALA A 5 9.42 16.16 -2.46
N ILE A 6 9.63 17.28 -1.78
CA ILE A 6 10.88 18.05 -1.86
C ILE A 6 11.99 17.26 -1.16
N PRO A 7 13.11 16.96 -1.84
CA PRO A 7 14.21 16.25 -1.20
C PRO A 7 14.66 16.93 0.09
N GLY A 8 14.80 16.13 1.17
CA GLY A 8 15.18 16.64 2.49
C GLY A 8 14.07 17.18 3.35
N ASP A 9 12.85 17.31 2.81
CA ASP A 9 11.67 17.74 3.57
C ASP A 9 11.15 16.55 4.40
N PRO A 10 11.08 16.67 5.75
CA PRO A 10 10.65 15.53 6.60
C PRO A 10 9.13 15.36 6.68
N ARG A 11 8.34 16.28 6.11
CA ARG A 11 6.87 16.20 6.22
C ARG A 11 6.34 14.99 5.47
N ASP A 12 5.36 14.32 6.08
CA ASP A 12 4.65 13.17 5.49
C ASP A 12 5.58 12.06 5.02
N THR A 13 6.67 11.83 5.79
CA THR A 13 7.65 10.81 5.46
C THR A 13 7.46 9.57 6.31
N THR A 14 7.92 8.43 5.77
CA THR A 14 7.93 7.16 6.47
C THR A 14 9.12 6.34 5.97
N THR A 15 9.29 5.13 6.51
CA THR A 15 10.24 4.16 5.98
C THR A 15 9.47 2.95 5.43
N PRO A 16 10.08 2.16 4.53
CA PRO A 16 9.44 0.93 4.06
C PRO A 16 9.00 0.01 5.20
N LEU A 17 9.84 -0.17 6.22
CA LEU A 17 9.52 -1.02 7.37
C LEU A 17 8.33 -0.47 8.17
N ALA A 18 8.34 0.83 8.48
CA ALA A 18 7.26 1.45 9.25
C ALA A 18 5.92 1.37 8.50
N MET A 19 5.94 1.62 7.21
CA MET A 19 4.73 1.53 6.38
C MET A 19 4.24 0.08 6.27
N ALA A 20 5.15 -0.89 6.14
CA ALA A 20 4.78 -2.30 6.11
C ALA A 20 4.12 -2.73 7.43
N GLN A 21 4.64 -2.29 8.56
CA GLN A 21 4.05 -2.57 9.88
C GLN A 21 2.67 -1.93 10.02
N THR A 22 2.51 -0.69 9.56
CA THR A 22 1.21 -0.01 9.57
C THR A 22 0.19 -0.78 8.72
N LEU A 23 0.58 -1.15 7.52
CA LEU A 23 -0.30 -1.91 6.61
C LEU A 23 -0.68 -3.27 7.21
N LYS A 24 0.27 -3.96 7.81
CA LYS A 24 0.02 -5.22 8.51
C LYS A 24 -1.01 -5.05 9.63
N ASN A 25 -0.86 -4.02 10.45
CA ASN A 25 -1.77 -3.77 11.57
C ASN A 25 -3.19 -3.45 11.08
N LEU A 26 -3.32 -2.72 9.97
CA LEU A 26 -4.61 -2.33 9.41
C LEU A 26 -5.34 -3.47 8.70
N THR A 27 -4.60 -4.36 8.03
CA THR A 27 -5.20 -5.38 7.15
C THR A 27 -5.23 -6.77 7.76
N LEU A 28 -4.29 -7.09 8.64
CA LEU A 28 -4.13 -8.42 9.22
C LEU A 28 -4.22 -8.39 10.74
N GLY A 29 -4.05 -7.23 11.35
CA GLY A 29 -4.09 -7.05 12.79
C GLY A 29 -5.43 -6.53 13.29
N LYS A 30 -5.39 -5.90 14.46
CA LYS A 30 -6.59 -5.45 15.18
C LYS A 30 -6.72 -3.93 15.27
N ALA A 31 -5.99 -3.17 14.44
CA ALA A 31 -6.07 -1.71 14.46
C ALA A 31 -7.45 -1.21 14.03
N LEU A 32 -8.14 -1.96 13.17
CA LEU A 32 -9.51 -1.66 12.74
C LEU A 32 -10.45 -2.77 13.21
N ALA A 33 -11.71 -2.41 13.45
CA ALA A 33 -12.76 -3.39 13.65
C ALA A 33 -12.90 -4.28 12.40
N GLU A 34 -13.44 -5.48 12.59
CA GLU A 34 -13.48 -6.49 11.52
C GLU A 34 -14.15 -6.00 10.24
N THR A 35 -15.28 -5.30 10.36
CA THR A 35 -16.02 -4.78 9.22
C THR A 35 -15.21 -3.75 8.44
N GLN A 36 -14.57 -2.82 9.14
CA GLN A 36 -13.75 -1.79 8.53
C GLN A 36 -12.48 -2.38 7.90
N ARG A 37 -11.88 -3.36 8.56
CA ARG A 37 -10.72 -4.08 8.02
C ARG A 37 -11.08 -4.79 6.71
N ALA A 38 -12.21 -5.49 6.68
CA ALA A 38 -12.68 -6.18 5.49
C ALA A 38 -12.93 -5.19 4.34
N GLN A 39 -13.49 -4.01 4.65
CA GLN A 39 -13.71 -2.98 3.65
C GLN A 39 -12.40 -2.44 3.08
N LEU A 40 -11.41 -2.18 3.93
CA LEU A 40 -10.08 -1.73 3.48
C LEU A 40 -9.43 -2.79 2.57
N VAL A 41 -9.47 -4.06 2.97
CA VAL A 41 -8.92 -5.15 2.16
C VAL A 41 -9.61 -5.23 0.79
N THR A 42 -10.93 -5.08 0.76
CA THR A 42 -11.69 -5.06 -0.50
C THR A 42 -11.22 -3.93 -1.41
N TRP A 43 -11.05 -2.73 -0.87
CA TRP A 43 -10.54 -1.60 -1.64
C TRP A 43 -9.14 -1.83 -2.18
N LEU A 44 -8.24 -2.37 -1.35
CA LEU A 44 -6.87 -2.65 -1.78
C LEU A 44 -6.82 -3.71 -2.89
N LYS A 45 -7.61 -4.77 -2.77
CA LYS A 45 -7.70 -5.80 -3.80
C LYS A 45 -8.31 -5.28 -5.10
N GLY A 46 -9.19 -4.30 -5.02
CA GLY A 46 -9.82 -3.67 -6.18
C GLY A 46 -8.98 -2.57 -6.84
N ASN A 47 -7.81 -2.26 -6.31
CA ASN A 47 -6.96 -1.22 -6.89
C ASN A 47 -6.53 -1.58 -8.31
N THR A 48 -6.65 -0.61 -9.23
CA THR A 48 -6.31 -0.79 -10.64
C THR A 48 -5.03 -0.07 -11.06
N THR A 49 -4.46 0.75 -10.18
CA THR A 49 -3.31 1.59 -10.54
C THR A 49 -1.95 0.91 -10.30
N GLY A 50 -1.92 -0.25 -9.66
CA GLY A 50 -0.69 -0.96 -9.30
C GLY A 50 -0.39 -2.20 -10.14
N SER A 51 -1.04 -2.36 -11.30
CA SER A 51 -0.90 -3.58 -12.11
C SER A 51 0.50 -3.81 -12.67
N ALA A 52 1.31 -2.75 -12.79
CA ALA A 52 2.68 -2.84 -13.28
C ALA A 52 3.73 -2.78 -12.14
N SER A 53 3.31 -2.73 -10.89
CA SER A 53 4.19 -2.61 -9.71
C SER A 53 4.30 -3.95 -8.98
N ILE A 54 4.15 -3.99 -7.66
CA ILE A 54 4.33 -5.23 -6.88
C ILE A 54 3.47 -6.37 -7.43
N ARG A 55 2.22 -6.08 -7.76
CA ARG A 55 1.27 -7.08 -8.30
C ARG A 55 1.82 -7.80 -9.53
N ALA A 56 2.56 -7.10 -10.39
CA ALA A 56 3.13 -7.68 -11.60
C ALA A 56 4.14 -8.80 -11.34
N GLY A 57 4.79 -8.77 -10.17
CA GLY A 57 5.76 -9.79 -9.79
C GLY A 57 5.17 -11.01 -9.11
N MET A 58 3.86 -11.04 -8.86
CA MET A 58 3.21 -12.13 -8.13
C MET A 58 2.51 -13.10 -9.07
N PRO A 59 2.47 -14.40 -8.70
CA PRO A 59 1.64 -15.36 -9.46
C PRO A 59 0.19 -14.88 -9.53
N LYS A 60 -0.47 -15.12 -10.66
CA LYS A 60 -1.85 -14.65 -10.86
C LYS A 60 -2.85 -15.29 -9.91
N SER A 61 -2.51 -16.47 -9.39
CA SER A 61 -3.37 -17.19 -8.44
C SER A 61 -3.32 -16.61 -7.03
N TRP A 62 -2.31 -15.79 -6.72
CA TRP A 62 -2.19 -15.18 -5.40
C TRP A 62 -3.12 -13.97 -5.26
N GLY A 63 -3.69 -13.81 -4.07
CA GLY A 63 -4.41 -12.59 -3.71
C GLY A 63 -3.41 -11.46 -3.47
N VAL A 64 -3.66 -10.31 -4.05
CA VAL A 64 -2.84 -9.10 -3.86
C VAL A 64 -3.76 -7.91 -3.68
N GLY A 65 -3.51 -7.12 -2.64
CA GLY A 65 -4.13 -5.83 -2.45
C GLY A 65 -3.06 -4.77 -2.34
N ASP A 66 -3.19 -3.67 -3.05
CA ASP A 66 -2.15 -2.63 -3.04
C ASP A 66 -2.72 -1.23 -3.10
N LYS A 67 -1.86 -0.26 -2.76
CA LYS A 67 -2.13 1.17 -2.92
C LYS A 67 -0.87 1.83 -3.43
N THR A 68 -1.01 2.46 -4.56
CA THR A 68 0.06 3.24 -5.17
C THR A 68 0.07 4.68 -4.66
N GLY A 69 1.20 5.34 -4.82
CA GLY A 69 1.34 6.77 -4.54
C GLY A 69 2.43 7.35 -5.39
N SER A 70 2.21 8.54 -5.92
CA SER A 70 3.19 9.24 -6.72
C SER A 70 3.22 10.71 -6.34
N GLY A 71 4.36 11.34 -6.51
CA GLY A 71 4.54 12.76 -6.20
C GLY A 71 5.63 13.36 -7.08
N ASP A 72 6.04 14.58 -6.74
CA ASP A 72 7.07 15.30 -7.46
C ASP A 72 8.44 14.63 -7.30
N TYR A 73 9.41 15.06 -8.11
CA TYR A 73 10.80 14.57 -8.08
C TYR A 73 10.93 13.06 -8.32
N GLY A 74 10.03 12.50 -9.13
CA GLY A 74 10.06 11.08 -9.45
C GLY A 74 9.64 10.16 -8.31
N THR A 75 9.04 10.71 -7.26
CA THR A 75 8.55 9.92 -6.14
C THR A 75 7.47 8.96 -6.60
N THR A 76 7.69 7.67 -6.38
CA THR A 76 6.69 6.64 -6.68
C THR A 76 6.82 5.52 -5.65
N ASN A 77 5.68 5.07 -5.15
CA ASN A 77 5.60 4.06 -4.11
C ASN A 77 4.45 3.10 -4.40
N ASP A 78 4.59 1.89 -3.91
CA ASP A 78 3.51 0.91 -3.88
C ASP A 78 3.64 0.10 -2.61
N ILE A 79 2.52 -0.08 -1.90
CA ILE A 79 2.47 -0.93 -0.71
C ILE A 79 1.43 -2.02 -0.97
N ALA A 80 1.71 -3.24 -0.52
CA ALA A 80 0.86 -4.38 -0.84
C ALA A 80 0.75 -5.37 0.30
N VAL A 81 -0.41 -6.01 0.38
CA VAL A 81 -0.64 -7.21 1.17
C VAL A 81 -0.81 -8.37 0.18
N ILE A 82 -0.16 -9.48 0.47
CA ILE A 82 -0.12 -10.64 -0.41
C ILE A 82 -0.64 -11.85 0.35
N TRP A 83 -1.57 -12.55 -0.28
CA TRP A 83 -2.10 -13.82 0.24
C TRP A 83 -1.66 -14.94 -0.71
N PRO A 84 -0.48 -15.56 -0.46
CA PRO A 84 -0.01 -16.70 -1.26
C PRO A 84 -0.98 -17.87 -1.14
N GLU A 85 -1.10 -18.62 -2.22
CA GLU A 85 -1.84 -19.88 -2.15
C GLU A 85 -1.10 -20.95 -1.41
#